data_51f031aa66210f3f3f8479361550d842
#
_entry.id   51f031aa66210f3f3f8479361550d842
#
_cell.length_a   1.000
_cell.length_b   1.000
_cell.length_c   1.000
_cell.angle_alpha   90.00
_cell.angle_beta   90.00
_cell.angle_gamma   90.00
#
_symmetry.space_group_name_H-M   'P 1'
#
loop_
_entity.id
_entity.type
_entity.pdbx_description
1 polymer ?
#
loop_
_entity_poly.entity_id
_entity_poly.type
_entity_poly.pdbx_seq_one_letter_code
_entity_poly.pdbx_strand_id
1 'polypeptide(L)'
;MAELRGTLTIELSGFWHAGGGKGDAWRADAVVRRDRLGLPMIAGRHLAGLIAHQLHFLVEQEHITAAVHDAVCGLPEERGKRSRFESTPGLLSVDSARLPKAWLDWFRGADKESRLSAAAQLYRTFGSTAMQDGVPKDATLRRVEVAVPLTLVAEVRLEGGDAAHKEAVELAVGLVQELGAHRSRGLGTARLSLEWEKPA
;
A
#
# COMPACT_ATOMS: atom_id res chain seq x y z
N MET A 1 -4.75 28.11 -0.21
CA MET A 1 -5.07 27.08 -1.21
C MET A 1 -5.88 26.04 -0.51
N ALA A 2 -6.98 25.56 -1.09
CA ALA A 2 -7.83 24.58 -0.42
C ALA A 2 -7.13 23.20 -0.40
N GLU A 3 -7.09 22.55 0.75
CA GLU A 3 -6.69 21.16 0.94
C GLU A 3 -7.92 20.29 0.73
N LEU A 4 -7.83 19.31 -0.17
CA LEU A 4 -8.84 18.26 -0.31
C LEU A 4 -8.40 17.07 0.53
N ARG A 5 -9.31 16.56 1.35
CA ARG A 5 -9.12 15.33 2.14
C ARG A 5 -10.07 14.25 1.64
N GLY A 6 -9.63 13.03 1.71
CA GLY A 6 -10.43 11.88 1.32
C GLY A 6 -10.04 10.61 2.05
N THR A 7 -10.91 9.62 1.96
CA THR A 7 -10.69 8.28 2.51
C THR A 7 -10.47 7.30 1.37
N LEU A 8 -9.30 6.69 1.35
CA LEU A 8 -8.94 5.59 0.47
C LEU A 8 -9.33 4.28 1.15
N THR A 9 -10.25 3.56 0.57
CA THR A 9 -10.63 2.20 0.99
C THR A 9 -9.95 1.18 0.10
N ILE A 10 -9.35 0.17 0.72
CA ILE A 10 -8.60 -0.91 0.06
C ILE A 10 -9.24 -2.24 0.46
N GLU A 11 -9.95 -2.85 -0.46
CA GLU A 11 -10.57 -4.17 -0.29
C GLU A 11 -9.62 -5.24 -0.84
N LEU A 12 -9.03 -6.02 0.03
CA LEU A 12 -8.15 -7.14 -0.32
C LEU A 12 -8.95 -8.42 -0.35
N SER A 13 -9.13 -9.01 -1.52
CA SER A 13 -9.95 -10.21 -1.72
C SER A 13 -9.19 -11.52 -1.55
N GLY A 14 -7.85 -11.48 -1.58
CA GLY A 14 -6.97 -12.62 -1.40
C GLY A 14 -5.93 -12.40 -0.30
N PHE A 15 -5.10 -13.41 -0.05
CA PHE A 15 -3.92 -13.23 0.79
C PHE A 15 -2.98 -12.20 0.19
N TRP A 16 -2.31 -11.43 1.03
CA TRP A 16 -1.43 -10.37 0.59
C TRP A 16 -0.18 -10.24 1.46
N HIS A 17 0.87 -9.70 0.85
CA HIS A 17 2.13 -9.43 1.51
C HIS A 17 2.62 -8.02 1.18
N ALA A 18 2.49 -7.10 2.13
CA ALA A 18 3.16 -5.81 2.08
C ALA A 18 4.25 -5.80 3.15
N GLY A 19 5.45 -6.12 2.73
CA GLY A 19 6.59 -6.31 3.64
C GLY A 19 7.18 -5.00 4.17
N GLY A 20 7.86 -5.12 5.31
CA GLY A 20 8.68 -4.04 5.90
C GLY A 20 10.14 -4.03 5.43
N GLY A 21 10.52 -4.94 4.52
CA GLY A 21 11.91 -5.13 4.07
C GLY A 21 12.80 -5.87 5.08
N LYS A 22 12.20 -6.46 6.12
CA LYS A 22 12.91 -7.28 7.12
C LYS A 22 12.21 -8.63 7.24
N GLY A 23 12.98 -9.71 7.37
CA GLY A 23 12.52 -11.02 7.80
C GLY A 23 12.55 -11.11 9.33
N ASP A 24 11.85 -12.13 9.84
CA ASP A 24 12.00 -12.59 11.21
C ASP A 24 12.71 -13.94 11.15
N ALA A 25 13.97 -13.99 11.59
CA ALA A 25 14.86 -15.14 11.45
C ALA A 25 14.26 -16.47 11.98
N TRP A 26 13.25 -16.38 12.85
CA TRP A 26 12.61 -17.55 13.47
C TRP A 26 11.27 -17.94 12.85
N ARG A 27 10.58 -17.01 12.17
CA ARG A 27 9.21 -17.23 11.66
C ARG A 27 9.14 -17.30 10.14
N ALA A 28 9.70 -16.30 9.47
CA ALA A 28 9.62 -16.19 8.02
C ALA A 28 10.73 -15.31 7.46
N ASP A 29 11.19 -15.63 6.25
CA ASP A 29 12.19 -14.84 5.51
C ASP A 29 11.64 -13.46 5.12
N ALA A 30 10.31 -13.35 5.00
CA ALA A 30 9.62 -12.10 4.75
C ALA A 30 8.35 -12.01 5.62
N VAL A 31 8.19 -10.91 6.34
CA VAL A 31 7.05 -10.67 7.24
C VAL A 31 6.22 -9.49 6.78
N VAL A 32 4.91 -9.56 7.01
CA VAL A 32 3.98 -8.47 6.75
C VAL A 32 4.28 -7.30 7.68
N ARG A 33 4.23 -6.08 7.13
CA ARG A 33 4.41 -4.86 7.94
C ARG A 33 3.27 -4.71 8.93
N ARG A 34 3.63 -4.39 10.17
CA ARG A 34 2.68 -4.25 11.29
C ARG A 34 2.72 -2.85 11.87
N ASP A 35 1.58 -2.44 12.40
CA ASP A 35 1.47 -1.23 13.21
C ASP A 35 1.92 -1.48 14.67
N ARG A 36 1.75 -0.47 15.53
CA ARG A 36 2.12 -0.56 16.96
C ARG A 36 1.28 -1.55 17.76
N LEU A 37 0.09 -1.92 17.26
CA LEU A 37 -0.79 -2.92 17.86
C LEU A 37 -0.50 -4.34 17.35
N GLY A 38 0.47 -4.50 16.44
CA GLY A 38 0.79 -5.78 15.80
C GLY A 38 -0.14 -6.13 14.63
N LEU A 39 -0.95 -5.19 14.14
CA LEU A 39 -1.94 -5.40 13.09
C LEU A 39 -1.34 -5.13 11.71
N PRO A 40 -1.80 -5.83 10.66
CA PRO A 40 -1.27 -5.64 9.32
C PRO A 40 -1.58 -4.25 8.79
N MET A 41 -0.59 -3.66 8.13
CA MET A 41 -0.70 -2.32 7.54
C MET A 41 0.04 -2.24 6.21
N ILE A 42 -0.39 -1.28 5.38
CA ILE A 42 0.31 -0.92 4.14
C ILE A 42 0.88 0.49 4.30
N ALA A 43 2.17 0.65 4.04
CA ALA A 43 2.82 1.95 4.16
C ALA A 43 2.26 2.94 3.13
N GLY A 44 1.99 4.18 3.52
CA GLY A 44 1.50 5.24 2.63
C GLY A 44 2.41 5.47 1.42
N ARG A 45 3.73 5.43 1.61
CA ARG A 45 4.69 5.52 0.50
C ARG A 45 4.53 4.40 -0.55
N HIS A 46 4.07 3.21 -0.15
CA HIS A 46 3.80 2.11 -1.08
C HIS A 46 2.53 2.40 -1.88
N LEU A 47 1.49 2.91 -1.23
CA LEU A 47 0.25 3.33 -1.89
C LEU A 47 0.49 4.51 -2.83
N ALA A 48 1.22 5.54 -2.38
CA ALA A 48 1.59 6.66 -3.22
C ALA A 48 2.39 6.22 -4.45
N GLY A 49 3.32 5.26 -4.31
CA GLY A 49 4.06 4.69 -5.42
C GLY A 49 3.20 3.91 -6.41
N LEU A 50 2.17 3.19 -5.93
CA LEU A 50 1.21 2.51 -6.82
C LEU A 50 0.36 3.53 -7.59
N ILE A 51 -0.13 4.56 -6.92
CA ILE A 51 -0.92 5.63 -7.56
C ILE A 51 -0.05 6.38 -8.58
N ALA A 52 1.20 6.73 -8.24
CA ALA A 52 2.13 7.37 -9.16
C ALA A 52 2.41 6.51 -10.40
N HIS A 53 2.53 5.20 -10.25
CA HIS A 53 2.69 4.28 -11.37
C HIS A 53 1.47 4.31 -12.31
N GLN A 54 0.26 4.34 -11.77
CA GLN A 54 -0.94 4.44 -12.57
C GLN A 54 -1.11 5.83 -13.22
N LEU A 55 -0.71 6.90 -12.52
CA LEU A 55 -0.67 8.25 -13.12
C LEU A 55 0.30 8.30 -14.31
N HIS A 56 1.46 7.66 -14.19
CA HIS A 56 2.41 7.55 -15.31
C HIS A 56 1.80 6.80 -16.49
N PHE A 57 1.13 5.67 -16.24
CA PHE A 57 0.39 4.93 -17.26
C PHE A 57 -0.67 5.80 -17.93
N LEU A 58 -1.42 6.60 -17.18
CA LEU A 58 -2.42 7.52 -17.74
C LEU A 58 -1.80 8.61 -18.64
N VAL A 59 -0.57 9.06 -18.35
CA VAL A 59 0.20 9.95 -19.24
C VAL A 59 0.57 9.25 -20.53
N GLU A 60 1.08 8.00 -20.45
CA GLU A 60 1.44 7.20 -21.63
C GLU A 60 0.23 6.93 -22.54
N GLN A 61 -0.97 6.83 -21.96
CA GLN A 61 -2.22 6.65 -22.69
C GLN A 61 -2.91 7.98 -23.09
N GLU A 62 -2.25 9.12 -22.89
CA GLU A 62 -2.75 10.46 -23.22
C GLU A 62 -4.06 10.85 -22.50
N HIS A 63 -4.40 10.19 -21.39
CA HIS A 63 -5.59 10.53 -20.57
C HIS A 63 -5.36 11.73 -19.66
N ILE A 64 -4.12 11.95 -19.23
CA ILE A 64 -3.72 13.13 -18.45
C ILE A 64 -2.41 13.72 -19.02
N THR A 65 -2.13 14.97 -18.73
CA THR A 65 -0.87 15.59 -19.16
C THR A 65 0.26 15.28 -18.20
N ALA A 66 1.51 15.31 -18.70
CA ALA A 66 2.69 15.19 -17.86
C ALA A 66 2.73 16.26 -16.75
N ALA A 67 2.24 17.47 -17.02
CA ALA A 67 2.17 18.53 -16.02
C ALA A 67 1.27 18.18 -14.82
N VAL A 68 0.13 17.50 -15.05
CA VAL A 68 -0.76 17.00 -13.98
C VAL A 68 -0.06 15.89 -13.18
N HIS A 69 0.59 14.93 -13.86
CA HIS A 69 1.38 13.89 -13.19
C HIS A 69 2.45 14.50 -12.28
N ASP A 70 3.26 15.43 -12.82
CA ASP A 70 4.39 16.04 -12.12
C ASP A 70 3.93 16.89 -10.93
N ALA A 71 2.81 17.59 -11.06
CA ALA A 71 2.21 18.31 -9.94
C ALA A 71 1.75 17.36 -8.83
N VAL A 72 1.06 16.27 -9.17
CA VAL A 72 0.53 15.31 -8.19
C VAL A 72 1.63 14.50 -7.51
N CYS A 73 2.60 14.00 -8.28
CA CYS A 73 3.66 13.12 -7.79
C CYS A 73 4.88 13.86 -7.24
N GLY A 74 5.07 15.13 -7.64
CA GLY A 74 6.30 15.88 -7.47
C GLY A 74 7.35 15.52 -8.53
N LEU A 75 8.33 16.39 -8.66
CA LEU A 75 9.45 16.17 -9.58
C LEU A 75 10.60 15.53 -8.80
N PRO A 76 11.11 14.39 -9.27
CA PRO A 76 12.34 13.83 -8.73
C PRO A 76 13.51 14.77 -9.05
N GLU A 77 14.49 14.80 -8.15
CA GLU A 77 15.76 15.44 -8.40
C GLU A 77 16.38 14.91 -9.71
N GLU A 78 16.78 15.77 -10.61
CA GLU A 78 17.51 15.38 -11.83
C GLU A 78 18.77 14.60 -11.41
N ARG A 79 18.87 13.35 -11.85
CA ARG A 79 20.04 12.49 -11.59
C ARG A 79 21.29 13.20 -12.07
N GLY A 80 22.11 13.69 -11.13
CA GLY A 80 23.40 14.30 -11.41
C GLY A 80 23.59 15.73 -10.88
N LYS A 81 22.54 16.43 -10.43
CA LYS A 81 22.66 17.68 -9.69
C LYS A 81 22.72 17.38 -8.19
N ARG A 82 23.74 17.91 -7.53
CA ARG A 82 24.17 17.55 -6.16
C ARG A 82 23.29 18.01 -5.01
N SER A 83 22.06 18.44 -5.21
CA SER A 83 21.24 18.95 -4.12
C SER A 83 20.07 18.02 -3.81
N ARG A 84 20.19 17.27 -2.72
CA ARG A 84 19.09 16.48 -2.11
C ARG A 84 17.92 17.35 -1.63
N PHE A 85 18.01 18.67 -1.79
CA PHE A 85 17.07 19.65 -1.27
C PHE A 85 16.25 20.35 -2.37
N GLU A 86 16.44 19.98 -3.64
CA GLU A 86 15.77 20.62 -4.78
C GLU A 86 14.61 19.80 -5.36
N SER A 87 14.20 18.71 -4.70
CA SER A 87 12.99 18.00 -5.12
C SER A 87 11.75 18.85 -4.84
N THR A 88 10.89 19.00 -5.83
CA THR A 88 9.59 19.64 -5.64
C THR A 88 8.63 18.60 -5.07
N PRO A 89 8.08 18.77 -3.86
CA PRO A 89 7.13 17.84 -3.31
C PRO A 89 5.85 17.81 -4.16
N GLY A 90 5.25 16.63 -4.32
CA GLY A 90 3.98 16.48 -4.99
C GLY A 90 2.82 16.96 -4.11
N LEU A 91 1.69 17.25 -4.76
CA LEU A 91 0.45 17.66 -4.09
C LEU A 91 -0.20 16.49 -3.32
N LEU A 92 0.06 15.24 -3.73
CA LEU A 92 -0.56 14.05 -3.15
C LEU A 92 0.19 13.55 -1.93
N SER A 93 -0.51 13.43 -0.82
CA SER A 93 -0.05 12.75 0.39
C SER A 93 -0.99 11.60 0.74
N VAL A 94 -0.42 10.42 1.03
CA VAL A 94 -1.18 9.22 1.37
C VAL A 94 -0.67 8.66 2.69
N ASP A 95 -1.54 8.57 3.66
CA ASP A 95 -1.21 7.96 4.95
C ASP A 95 -1.12 6.42 4.84
N SER A 96 -0.53 5.80 5.85
CA SER A 96 -0.47 4.34 5.90
C SER A 96 -1.86 3.75 6.13
N ALA A 97 -2.25 2.80 5.27
CA ALA A 97 -3.52 2.10 5.41
C ALA A 97 -3.50 1.14 6.59
N ARG A 98 -4.57 1.16 7.37
CA ARG A 98 -4.78 0.38 8.58
C ARG A 98 -6.18 -0.20 8.61
N LEU A 99 -6.45 -1.09 9.54
CA LEU A 99 -7.80 -1.55 9.78
C LEU A 99 -8.75 -0.38 10.10
N PRO A 100 -10.04 -0.49 9.72
CA PRO A 100 -11.03 0.53 10.03
C PRO A 100 -11.10 0.85 11.52
N LYS A 101 -11.53 2.07 11.86
CA LYS A 101 -11.55 2.58 13.23
C LYS A 101 -12.22 1.64 14.23
N ALA A 102 -13.35 1.03 13.87
CA ALA A 102 -14.06 0.10 14.75
C ALA A 102 -13.20 -1.09 15.19
N TRP A 103 -12.40 -1.65 14.27
CA TRP A 103 -11.43 -2.71 14.59
C TRP A 103 -10.33 -2.20 15.52
N LEU A 104 -9.75 -1.05 15.20
CA LEU A 104 -8.69 -0.46 16.03
C LEU A 104 -9.17 -0.16 17.45
N ASP A 105 -10.38 0.32 17.61
CA ASP A 105 -10.99 0.63 18.92
C ASP A 105 -11.21 -0.67 19.72
N TRP A 106 -11.70 -1.74 19.08
CA TRP A 106 -11.79 -3.05 19.70
C TRP A 106 -10.42 -3.57 20.16
N PHE A 107 -9.40 -3.54 19.30
CA PHE A 107 -8.06 -3.99 19.65
C PHE A 107 -7.42 -3.17 20.77
N ARG A 108 -7.76 -1.91 20.92
CA ARG A 108 -7.29 -1.06 22.03
C ARG A 108 -7.99 -1.39 23.34
N GLY A 109 -9.29 -1.71 23.29
CA GLY A 109 -10.11 -2.02 24.47
C GLY A 109 -10.04 -3.46 24.95
N ALA A 110 -9.65 -4.40 24.09
CA ALA A 110 -9.56 -5.82 24.43
C ALA A 110 -8.42 -6.10 25.42
N ASP A 111 -8.58 -7.12 26.26
CA ASP A 111 -7.52 -7.64 27.10
C ASP A 111 -6.35 -8.21 26.26
N LYS A 112 -5.20 -8.42 26.90
CA LYS A 112 -3.97 -8.82 26.21
C LYS A 112 -4.10 -10.17 25.52
N GLU A 113 -4.76 -11.14 26.13
CA GLU A 113 -4.89 -12.50 25.59
C GLU A 113 -5.80 -12.51 24.37
N SER A 114 -6.99 -11.93 24.46
CA SER A 114 -7.94 -11.77 23.36
C SER A 114 -7.31 -11.03 22.18
N ARG A 115 -6.58 -9.95 22.46
CA ARG A 115 -5.88 -9.17 21.43
C ARG A 115 -4.82 -9.98 20.69
N LEU A 116 -3.96 -10.73 21.41
CA LEU A 116 -2.91 -11.55 20.81
C LEU A 116 -3.51 -12.70 19.99
N SER A 117 -4.54 -13.35 20.51
CA SER A 117 -5.25 -14.43 19.81
C SER A 117 -5.90 -13.92 18.51
N ALA A 118 -6.64 -12.82 18.57
CA ALA A 118 -7.26 -12.21 17.39
C ALA A 118 -6.21 -11.73 16.36
N ALA A 119 -5.15 -11.06 16.80
CA ALA A 119 -4.09 -10.61 15.91
C ALA A 119 -3.40 -11.80 15.19
N ALA A 120 -3.20 -12.92 15.88
CA ALA A 120 -2.59 -14.11 15.28
C ALA A 120 -3.43 -14.68 14.12
N GLN A 121 -4.77 -14.54 14.18
CA GLN A 121 -5.67 -14.99 13.12
C GLN A 121 -5.54 -14.19 11.81
N LEU A 122 -4.94 -13.01 11.86
CA LEU A 122 -4.77 -12.14 10.68
C LEU A 122 -3.61 -12.56 9.78
N TYR A 123 -2.81 -13.57 10.18
CA TYR A 123 -1.61 -13.98 9.46
C TYR A 123 -1.60 -15.46 9.13
N ARG A 124 -0.96 -15.80 8.02
CA ARG A 124 -0.63 -17.17 7.62
C ARG A 124 0.81 -17.20 7.14
N THR A 125 1.42 -18.36 7.15
CA THR A 125 2.77 -18.58 6.62
C THR A 125 2.70 -19.55 5.46
N PHE A 126 3.22 -19.14 4.30
CA PHE A 126 3.35 -19.97 3.12
C PHE A 126 4.80 -20.40 2.97
N GLY A 127 5.02 -21.69 2.80
CA GLY A 127 6.32 -22.24 2.44
C GLY A 127 6.42 -22.43 0.92
N SER A 128 7.55 -22.08 0.36
CA SER A 128 7.90 -22.39 -1.03
C SER A 128 9.31 -22.95 -1.10
N THR A 129 9.53 -23.91 -2.01
CA THR A 129 10.84 -24.48 -2.25
C THR A 129 11.12 -24.47 -3.74
N ALA A 130 12.39 -24.34 -4.13
CA ALA A 130 12.77 -24.52 -5.51
C ALA A 130 12.79 -26.01 -5.86
N MET A 131 12.29 -26.36 -7.03
CA MET A 131 12.33 -27.72 -7.56
C MET A 131 13.51 -27.82 -8.56
N GLN A 132 14.22 -28.92 -8.50
CA GLN A 132 15.22 -29.30 -9.47
C GLN A 132 14.97 -30.77 -9.86
N ASP A 133 14.76 -31.02 -11.13
CA ASP A 133 14.48 -32.35 -11.68
C ASP A 133 13.31 -33.09 -11.00
N GLY A 134 12.26 -32.33 -10.61
CA GLY A 134 11.09 -32.88 -9.91
C GLY A 134 11.28 -33.14 -8.42
N VAL A 135 12.45 -32.82 -7.84
CA VAL A 135 12.77 -33.00 -6.42
C VAL A 135 12.99 -31.64 -5.74
N PRO A 136 12.53 -31.45 -4.48
CA PRO A 136 12.86 -30.24 -3.73
C PRO A 136 14.37 -30.06 -3.59
N LYS A 137 14.86 -28.87 -3.96
CA LYS A 137 16.28 -28.54 -3.81
C LYS A 137 16.59 -28.23 -2.36
N ASP A 138 17.64 -28.80 -1.81
CA ASP A 138 18.10 -28.56 -0.45
C ASP A 138 18.40 -27.07 -0.20
N ALA A 139 18.12 -26.63 1.04
CA ALA A 139 18.33 -25.26 1.51
C ALA A 139 17.60 -24.16 0.73
N THR A 140 16.51 -24.50 0.01
CA THR A 140 15.71 -23.52 -0.76
C THR A 140 14.33 -23.25 -0.16
N LEU A 141 14.01 -23.82 0.99
CA LEU A 141 12.74 -23.53 1.69
C LEU A 141 12.73 -22.05 2.10
N ARG A 142 11.78 -21.34 1.54
CA ARG A 142 11.48 -19.94 1.91
C ARG A 142 10.11 -19.88 2.54
N ARG A 143 10.01 -19.20 3.65
CA ARG A 143 8.75 -18.94 4.35
C ARG A 143 8.36 -17.47 4.19
N VAL A 144 7.16 -17.24 3.69
CA VAL A 144 6.61 -15.89 3.52
C VAL A 144 5.36 -15.77 4.39
N GLU A 145 5.36 -14.82 5.29
CA GLU A 145 4.16 -14.47 6.04
C GLU A 145 3.24 -13.65 5.15
N VAL A 146 1.96 -13.95 5.15
CA VAL A 146 0.92 -13.23 4.43
C VAL A 146 -0.19 -12.82 5.39
N ALA A 147 -0.88 -11.73 5.09
CA ALA A 147 -2.10 -11.36 5.79
C ALA A 147 -3.32 -11.95 5.07
N VAL A 148 -4.37 -12.22 5.82
CA VAL A 148 -5.68 -12.69 5.31
C VAL A 148 -6.38 -11.56 4.54
N PRO A 149 -7.40 -11.88 3.71
CA PRO A 149 -8.27 -10.87 3.10
C PRO A 149 -8.83 -9.90 4.14
N LEU A 150 -8.72 -8.61 3.88
CA LEU A 150 -9.10 -7.53 4.81
C LEU A 150 -9.46 -6.27 4.04
N THR A 151 -10.28 -5.42 4.66
CA THR A 151 -10.44 -4.04 4.23
C THR A 151 -9.54 -3.15 5.10
N LEU A 152 -8.75 -2.30 4.44
CA LEU A 152 -7.92 -1.28 5.08
C LEU A 152 -8.36 0.10 4.62
N VAL A 153 -8.11 1.10 5.45
CA VAL A 153 -8.41 2.50 5.15
C VAL A 153 -7.20 3.39 5.35
N ALA A 154 -7.04 4.40 4.50
CA ALA A 154 -6.01 5.41 4.61
C ALA A 154 -6.59 6.80 4.35
N GLU A 155 -6.05 7.82 4.99
CA GLU A 155 -6.33 9.21 4.65
C GLU A 155 -5.49 9.59 3.41
N VAL A 156 -6.12 10.33 2.50
CA VAL A 156 -5.48 10.94 1.32
C VAL A 156 -5.69 12.42 1.39
N ARG A 157 -4.64 13.18 1.12
CA ARG A 157 -4.68 14.64 1.05
C ARG A 157 -4.11 15.09 -0.29
N LEU A 158 -4.77 16.09 -0.88
CA LEU A 158 -4.33 16.76 -2.09
C LEU A 158 -4.22 18.25 -1.80
N GLU A 159 -3.01 18.74 -1.65
CA GLU A 159 -2.73 20.12 -1.23
C GLU A 159 -2.62 21.04 -2.45
N GLY A 160 -3.56 21.98 -2.58
CA GLY A 160 -3.53 23.00 -3.65
C GLY A 160 -3.87 22.48 -5.05
N GLY A 161 -4.44 21.29 -5.15
CA GLY A 161 -4.91 20.72 -6.41
C GLY A 161 -6.21 21.35 -6.91
N ASP A 162 -6.43 21.28 -8.20
CA ASP A 162 -7.69 21.63 -8.87
C ASP A 162 -8.51 20.38 -9.25
N ALA A 163 -9.58 20.58 -10.02
CA ALA A 163 -10.45 19.49 -10.47
C ALA A 163 -9.71 18.46 -11.33
N ALA A 164 -8.74 18.88 -12.17
CA ALA A 164 -8.00 17.96 -13.02
C ALA A 164 -7.06 17.06 -12.23
N HIS A 165 -6.40 17.59 -11.20
CA HIS A 165 -5.55 16.82 -10.29
C HIS A 165 -6.38 15.81 -9.50
N LYS A 166 -7.56 16.23 -9.01
CA LYS A 166 -8.51 15.36 -8.30
C LYS A 166 -8.95 14.19 -9.17
N GLU A 167 -9.43 14.46 -10.39
CA GLU A 167 -9.88 13.46 -11.35
C GLU A 167 -8.75 12.48 -11.71
N ALA A 168 -7.54 12.99 -11.94
CA ALA A 168 -6.38 12.16 -12.23
C ALA A 168 -6.09 11.16 -11.09
N VAL A 169 -6.15 11.60 -9.83
CA VAL A 169 -5.96 10.72 -8.67
C VAL A 169 -7.08 9.69 -8.56
N GLU A 170 -8.35 10.06 -8.80
CA GLU A 170 -9.49 9.14 -8.79
C GLU A 170 -9.33 8.04 -9.85
N LEU A 171 -8.99 8.42 -11.08
CA LEU A 171 -8.73 7.48 -12.17
C LEU A 171 -7.56 6.54 -11.81
N ALA A 172 -6.44 7.08 -11.35
CA ALA A 172 -5.27 6.29 -10.98
C ALA A 172 -5.57 5.29 -9.86
N VAL A 173 -6.31 5.69 -8.84
CA VAL A 173 -6.75 4.81 -7.74
C VAL A 173 -7.59 3.65 -8.27
N GLY A 174 -8.54 3.91 -9.17
CA GLY A 174 -9.42 2.89 -9.78
C GLY A 174 -8.67 1.86 -10.64
N LEU A 175 -7.48 2.20 -11.14
CA LEU A 175 -6.64 1.30 -11.93
C LEU A 175 -5.76 0.35 -11.10
N VAL A 176 -5.60 0.59 -9.79
CA VAL A 176 -4.81 -0.29 -8.93
C VAL A 176 -5.61 -1.55 -8.61
N GLN A 177 -5.23 -2.68 -9.18
CA GLN A 177 -5.89 -3.98 -9.00
C GLN A 177 -5.10 -4.94 -8.10
N GLU A 178 -3.84 -4.64 -7.84
CA GLU A 178 -2.95 -5.49 -7.06
C GLU A 178 -1.96 -4.66 -6.24
N LEU A 179 -1.62 -5.14 -5.07
CA LEU A 179 -0.63 -4.49 -4.21
C LEU A 179 0.26 -5.48 -3.46
N GLY A 180 1.43 -5.01 -3.05
CA GLY A 180 2.39 -5.80 -2.29
C GLY A 180 3.32 -6.64 -3.17
N ALA A 181 3.95 -7.65 -2.55
CA ALA A 181 4.85 -8.57 -3.22
C ALA A 181 4.13 -9.84 -3.69
N HIS A 182 4.77 -10.57 -4.60
CA HIS A 182 4.25 -11.83 -5.16
C HIS A 182 2.92 -11.70 -5.94
N ARG A 183 2.63 -10.55 -6.51
CA ARG A 183 1.45 -10.30 -7.36
C ARG A 183 1.34 -11.32 -8.49
N SER A 184 2.42 -11.59 -9.20
CA SER A 184 2.49 -12.62 -10.26
C SER A 184 2.21 -14.05 -9.77
N ARG A 185 2.06 -14.26 -8.46
CA ARG A 185 1.71 -15.54 -7.83
C ARG A 185 0.34 -15.53 -7.17
N GLY A 186 -0.51 -14.58 -7.55
CA GLY A 186 -1.90 -14.47 -7.08
C GLY A 186 -2.06 -13.88 -5.67
N LEU A 187 -1.04 -13.19 -5.15
CA LEU A 187 -1.17 -12.47 -3.88
C LEU A 187 -1.50 -11.00 -4.15
N GLY A 188 -2.27 -10.39 -3.25
CA GLY A 188 -2.47 -8.96 -3.20
C GLY A 188 -3.54 -8.42 -4.15
N THR A 189 -4.44 -9.26 -4.66
CA THR A 189 -5.59 -8.80 -5.43
C THR A 189 -6.42 -7.84 -4.59
N ALA A 190 -6.64 -6.64 -5.11
CA ALA A 190 -7.28 -5.56 -4.38
C ALA A 190 -8.19 -4.72 -5.27
N ARG A 191 -9.19 -4.11 -4.65
CA ARG A 191 -9.99 -3.04 -5.22
C ARG A 191 -9.81 -1.79 -4.36
N LEU A 192 -9.46 -0.68 -5.01
CA LEU A 192 -9.29 0.60 -4.33
C LEU A 192 -10.42 1.54 -4.74
N SER A 193 -10.93 2.28 -3.76
CA SER A 193 -11.89 3.38 -3.97
C SER A 193 -11.51 4.58 -3.12
N LEU A 194 -11.72 5.78 -3.65
CA LEU A 194 -11.40 7.04 -2.99
C LEU A 194 -12.66 7.88 -2.90
N GLU A 195 -12.99 8.28 -1.69
CA GLU A 195 -14.11 9.19 -1.40
C GLU A 195 -13.55 10.48 -0.79
N TRP A 196 -13.77 11.60 -1.48
CA TRP A 196 -13.37 12.91 -0.98
C TRP A 196 -14.41 13.45 -0.01
N GLU A 197 -13.91 14.08 1.04
CA GLU A 197 -14.76 14.81 1.99
C GLU A 197 -15.44 15.99 1.28
N LYS A 198 -16.68 16.27 1.66
CA LYS A 198 -17.36 17.45 1.14
C LYS A 198 -16.65 18.69 1.71
N PRO A 199 -16.41 19.71 0.89
CA PRO A 199 -15.90 20.97 1.40
C PRO A 199 -16.85 21.51 2.47
N ALA A 200 -16.26 21.91 3.59
CA ALA A 200 -17.00 22.51 4.72
C ALA A 200 -17.55 23.90 4.35
#